data_24bec773d96784b21bf2d84d3bcd00fe
#
_entry.id   24bec773d96784b21bf2d84d3bcd00fe
#
_cell.length_a   1.000
_cell.length_b   1.000
_cell.length_c   1.000
_cell.angle_alpha   90.00
_cell.angle_beta   90.00
_cell.angle_gamma   90.00
#
_symmetry.space_group_name_H-M   'P 1'
#
loop_
_entity.id
_entity.type
_entity.pdbx_description
1 polymer ?
#
loop_
_entity_poly.entity_id
_entity_poly.type
_entity_poly.pdbx_seq_one_letter_code
_entity_poly.pdbx_strand_id
1 'polypeptide(L)'
;MSSLRHSKSILFGLTFVLIMSMAIGGIAAFAQSSSPDSPLAGVVMKGGATDQKQVRNDTSLPPANYFDESFKLIKDAGLNHVRFLLYWEAYEKNPQAFMNELEQVANLADKYGIKVLYDNHQWHTSSWLEKRGTGFPASLFENNSQKYPKDSGGKEGQPVAKLWWSDFWDGSIKDAQGKDAWTSLADFWKKVVTKLDGHPSTFGYEILSEPHVESSDQWEKIGNFNSFITDELRSLTNKTIVYSMNVPVDLKGPIQLTPENLAKMAPTNKENVMFKVSVYGNPDRDQYQKQRFDMFLKASELTGDPLYIGEWNNVVRTQVNGVFQLDPAKSGLDQQTTDAMLQAFKDNNITASAFWKWDYHDANTPSFNLILNQNGTIMPTQYYTYLKNSAAKVYPDLNAQK
;
A
#
# COMPACT_ATOMS: atom_id res chain seq x y z
N MET A 1 26.58 72.87 71.55
CA MET A 1 25.37 72.40 72.32
C MET A 1 24.77 71.31 71.44
N SER A 2 24.96 70.08 71.88
CA SER A 2 24.04 69.06 72.28
C SER A 2 22.93 68.77 71.23
N SER A 3 22.70 67.63 70.81
CA SER A 3 22.55 66.36 71.52
C SER A 3 22.51 65.15 70.56
N LEU A 4 23.03 64.09 71.10
CA LEU A 4 22.82 62.71 70.59
C LEU A 4 21.35 62.36 70.46
N ARG A 5 20.99 61.51 69.52
CA ARG A 5 20.19 60.34 69.77
C ARG A 5 20.30 59.26 68.69
N HIS A 6 20.51 58.10 69.19
CA HIS A 6 20.47 56.76 68.58
C HIS A 6 19.27 56.51 67.70
N SER A 7 19.41 55.69 66.65
CA SER A 7 18.63 54.47 66.65
C SER A 7 18.76 53.64 65.34
N LYS A 8 19.10 52.43 65.54
CA LYS A 8 18.64 51.16 64.92
C LYS A 8 18.76 51.00 63.42
N SER A 9 19.71 50.19 63.09
CA SER A 9 19.83 49.43 61.83
C SER A 9 18.57 48.57 61.62
N ILE A 10 17.95 48.70 60.49
CA ILE A 10 17.03 47.70 59.92
C ILE A 10 17.65 47.24 58.63
N LEU A 11 18.10 46.00 58.64
CA LEU A 11 18.63 45.25 57.51
C LEU A 11 17.43 44.82 56.66
N PHE A 12 17.21 45.45 55.51
CA PHE A 12 16.29 44.97 54.49
C PHE A 12 17.06 44.06 53.54
N GLY A 13 16.82 42.77 53.69
CA GLY A 13 17.29 41.77 52.73
C GLY A 13 16.50 41.91 51.43
N LEU A 14 17.18 42.32 50.35
CA LEU A 14 16.66 42.21 48.99
C LEU A 14 16.80 40.74 48.56
N THR A 15 15.69 40.03 48.62
CA THR A 15 15.58 38.73 47.95
C THR A 15 15.41 38.97 46.47
N PHE A 16 16.46 38.77 45.69
CA PHE A 16 16.39 38.70 44.23
C PHE A 16 15.68 37.40 43.85
N VAL A 17 14.39 37.48 43.48
CA VAL A 17 13.68 36.38 42.84
C VAL A 17 14.13 36.37 41.37
N LEU A 18 15.02 35.46 41.05
CA LEU A 18 15.39 35.15 39.69
C LEU A 18 14.25 34.37 39.04
N ILE A 19 13.38 35.05 38.28
CA ILE A 19 12.39 34.40 37.44
C ILE A 19 13.14 33.84 36.26
N MET A 20 13.54 32.55 36.34
CA MET A 20 13.91 31.78 35.18
C MET A 20 12.66 31.57 34.32
N SER A 21 12.52 32.33 33.26
CA SER A 21 11.63 32.03 32.15
C SER A 21 12.13 30.75 31.49
N MET A 22 11.62 29.60 31.90
CA MET A 22 11.74 28.39 31.10
C MET A 22 10.92 28.64 29.83
N ALA A 23 11.58 29.00 28.74
CA ALA A 23 11.06 28.82 27.41
C ALA A 23 10.89 27.31 27.22
N ILE A 24 9.69 26.81 27.43
CA ILE A 24 9.28 25.48 27.00
C ILE A 24 9.23 25.61 25.47
N GLY A 25 10.39 25.41 24.83
CA GLY A 25 10.45 25.07 23.41
C GLY A 25 9.72 23.75 23.27
N GLY A 26 8.47 23.79 22.86
CA GLY A 26 7.76 22.63 22.42
C GLY A 26 8.54 22.03 21.26
N ILE A 27 9.36 21.02 21.56
CA ILE A 27 9.80 20.07 20.54
C ILE A 27 8.48 19.43 20.13
N ALA A 28 7.95 19.82 18.97
CA ALA A 28 6.96 19.04 18.28
C ALA A 28 7.61 17.67 18.11
N ALA A 29 7.23 16.71 18.94
CA ALA A 29 7.54 15.33 18.70
C ALA A 29 6.82 15.01 17.39
N PHE A 30 7.58 15.00 16.30
CA PHE A 30 7.10 14.38 15.07
C PHE A 30 6.74 12.97 15.48
N ALA A 31 5.47 12.62 15.36
CA ALA A 31 5.01 11.26 15.56
C ALA A 31 5.81 10.41 14.58
N GLN A 32 6.74 9.65 15.12
CA GLN A 32 7.62 8.79 14.34
C GLN A 32 6.73 7.68 13.82
N SER A 33 6.55 7.60 12.50
CA SER A 33 5.81 6.51 11.90
C SER A 33 6.50 5.21 12.33
N SER A 34 5.77 4.35 13.05
CA SER A 34 6.34 3.13 13.61
C SER A 34 6.55 2.13 12.48
N SER A 35 7.81 1.91 12.11
CA SER A 35 8.18 0.69 11.37
C SER A 35 7.72 -0.54 12.18
N PRO A 36 7.30 -1.63 11.53
CA PRO A 36 6.97 -2.86 12.26
C PRO A 36 8.14 -3.31 13.14
N ASP A 37 7.85 -3.84 14.34
CA ASP A 37 8.85 -4.30 15.31
C ASP A 37 9.80 -5.35 14.74
N SER A 38 9.40 -6.05 13.68
CA SER A 38 10.22 -6.97 12.91
C SER A 38 9.90 -6.84 11.42
N PRO A 39 10.85 -7.14 10.51
CA PRO A 39 10.59 -7.09 9.08
C PRO A 39 9.39 -7.94 8.67
N LEU A 40 8.57 -7.41 7.77
CA LEU A 40 7.45 -8.12 7.16
C LEU A 40 7.87 -8.61 5.77
N ALA A 41 8.10 -9.91 5.64
CA ALA A 41 8.36 -10.57 4.37
C ALA A 41 7.16 -11.43 4.00
N GLY A 42 6.53 -11.14 2.88
CA GLY A 42 5.26 -11.76 2.55
C GLY A 42 4.95 -11.89 1.08
N VAL A 43 3.66 -12.10 0.83
CA VAL A 43 3.12 -12.35 -0.50
C VAL A 43 1.87 -11.54 -0.76
N VAL A 44 1.59 -11.24 -2.02
CA VAL A 44 0.31 -10.66 -2.46
C VAL A 44 -0.66 -11.79 -2.72
N MET A 45 -1.79 -11.79 -2.02
CA MET A 45 -2.82 -12.84 -2.10
C MET A 45 -4.14 -12.29 -2.61
N LYS A 46 -4.82 -13.06 -3.44
CA LYS A 46 -6.18 -12.80 -3.92
C LYS A 46 -7.18 -13.74 -3.26
N GLY A 47 -8.39 -13.21 -3.05
CA GLY A 47 -9.53 -14.00 -2.62
C GLY A 47 -10.41 -14.52 -3.76
N GLY A 48 -11.66 -14.80 -3.42
CA GLY A 48 -12.72 -15.15 -4.34
C GLY A 48 -13.84 -14.10 -4.32
N ALA A 49 -14.47 -13.90 -3.16
CA ALA A 49 -15.54 -12.92 -3.00
C ALA A 49 -15.04 -11.47 -2.96
N THR A 50 -13.79 -11.26 -2.56
CA THR A 50 -13.14 -9.96 -2.55
C THR A 50 -12.45 -9.61 -3.87
N ASP A 51 -12.29 -10.57 -4.79
CA ASP A 51 -11.57 -10.40 -6.05
C ASP A 51 -12.49 -9.92 -7.19
N GLN A 52 -11.87 -9.37 -8.22
CA GLN A 52 -12.46 -8.96 -9.50
C GLN A 52 -13.34 -10.03 -10.18
N LYS A 53 -13.17 -11.31 -9.82
CA LYS A 53 -13.98 -12.40 -10.33
C LYS A 53 -15.46 -12.26 -10.03
N GLN A 54 -15.80 -11.74 -8.87
CA GLN A 54 -17.20 -11.41 -8.52
C GLN A 54 -17.78 -10.38 -9.49
N VAL A 55 -16.98 -9.43 -9.92
CA VAL A 55 -17.37 -8.41 -10.90
C VAL A 55 -17.62 -9.01 -12.28
N ARG A 56 -16.79 -9.98 -12.68
CA ARG A 56 -16.86 -10.61 -14.01
C ARG A 56 -17.84 -11.78 -14.10
N ASN A 57 -18.59 -12.10 -13.05
CA ASN A 57 -19.41 -13.32 -12.95
C ASN A 57 -18.59 -14.62 -13.17
N ASP A 58 -17.31 -14.60 -12.86
CA ASP A 58 -16.47 -15.78 -12.89
C ASP A 58 -16.81 -16.65 -11.68
N THR A 59 -17.27 -17.87 -11.92
CA THR A 59 -17.69 -18.82 -10.88
C THR A 59 -16.54 -19.69 -10.36
N SER A 60 -15.34 -19.52 -10.88
CA SER A 60 -14.16 -20.24 -10.39
C SER A 60 -13.77 -19.71 -9.00
N LEU A 61 -14.46 -20.17 -7.99
CA LEU A 61 -14.13 -19.88 -6.60
C LEU A 61 -12.85 -20.59 -6.20
N PRO A 62 -12.12 -20.07 -5.20
CA PRO A 62 -11.01 -20.81 -4.62
C PRO A 62 -11.50 -22.17 -4.09
N PRO A 63 -10.63 -23.20 -4.09
CA PRO A 63 -10.93 -24.45 -3.37
C PRO A 63 -11.36 -24.15 -1.93
N ALA A 64 -12.22 -24.98 -1.36
CA ALA A 64 -12.78 -24.75 -0.01
C ALA A 64 -11.71 -24.60 1.08
N ASN A 65 -10.55 -25.25 0.92
CA ASN A 65 -9.42 -25.20 1.85
C ASN A 65 -8.34 -24.16 1.44
N TYR A 66 -8.59 -23.37 0.41
CA TYR A 66 -7.57 -22.48 -0.19
C TYR A 66 -6.89 -21.59 0.83
N PHE A 67 -7.64 -20.87 1.65
CA PHE A 67 -7.06 -19.95 2.62
C PHE A 67 -6.27 -20.66 3.71
N ASP A 68 -6.82 -21.72 4.31
CA ASP A 68 -6.14 -22.46 5.40
C ASP A 68 -4.83 -23.10 4.91
N GLU A 69 -4.84 -23.76 3.76
CA GLU A 69 -3.64 -24.32 3.12
C GLU A 69 -2.63 -23.22 2.75
N SER A 70 -3.10 -22.09 2.24
CA SER A 70 -2.24 -20.95 1.87
C SER A 70 -1.55 -20.36 3.09
N PHE A 71 -2.28 -20.03 4.16
CA PHE A 71 -1.69 -19.48 5.38
C PHE A 71 -0.70 -20.46 6.03
N LYS A 72 -1.00 -21.76 6.00
CA LYS A 72 -0.06 -22.79 6.45
C LYS A 72 1.23 -22.79 5.63
N LEU A 73 1.13 -22.80 4.30
CA LEU A 73 2.30 -22.79 3.42
C LEU A 73 3.12 -21.50 3.59
N ILE A 74 2.47 -20.35 3.74
CA ILE A 74 3.15 -19.06 4.00
C ILE A 74 3.93 -19.13 5.32
N LYS A 75 3.31 -19.66 6.38
CA LYS A 75 3.99 -19.88 7.66
C LYS A 75 5.15 -20.86 7.54
N ASP A 76 4.96 -21.97 6.83
CA ASP A 76 5.98 -23.00 6.60
C ASP A 76 7.17 -22.48 5.77
N ALA A 77 6.95 -21.46 4.95
CA ALA A 77 8.01 -20.73 4.24
C ALA A 77 8.81 -19.79 5.15
N GLY A 78 8.40 -19.60 6.41
CA GLY A 78 9.00 -18.58 7.29
C GLY A 78 8.61 -17.15 6.93
N LEU A 79 7.55 -17.00 6.13
CA LEU A 79 6.97 -15.69 5.81
C LEU A 79 5.94 -15.31 6.88
N ASN A 80 5.80 -14.01 7.14
CA ASN A 80 4.98 -13.49 8.24
C ASN A 80 3.97 -12.43 7.80
N HIS A 81 3.81 -12.22 6.48
CA HIS A 81 3.01 -11.13 5.94
C HIS A 81 2.21 -11.55 4.71
N VAL A 82 1.00 -11.00 4.60
CA VAL A 82 0.13 -11.07 3.42
C VAL A 82 -0.37 -9.67 3.09
N ARG A 83 -0.19 -9.22 1.86
CA ARG A 83 -0.92 -8.11 1.27
C ARG A 83 -2.14 -8.69 0.56
N PHE A 84 -3.32 -8.53 1.16
CA PHE A 84 -4.56 -9.13 0.70
C PHE A 84 -5.34 -8.17 -0.18
N LEU A 85 -5.55 -8.54 -1.45
CA LEU A 85 -6.26 -7.71 -2.41
C LEU A 85 -7.76 -7.78 -2.18
N LEU A 86 -8.38 -6.62 -2.08
CA LEU A 86 -9.81 -6.44 -2.09
C LEU A 86 -10.20 -5.37 -3.12
N TYR A 87 -11.39 -5.48 -3.67
CA TYR A 87 -11.85 -4.56 -4.72
C TYR A 87 -13.18 -3.93 -4.31
N TRP A 88 -13.24 -2.62 -4.29
CA TRP A 88 -14.47 -1.90 -3.95
C TRP A 88 -15.66 -2.30 -4.85
N GLU A 89 -15.40 -2.53 -6.13
CA GLU A 89 -16.38 -3.07 -7.08
C GLU A 89 -16.99 -4.43 -6.63
N ALA A 90 -16.15 -5.32 -6.07
CA ALA A 90 -16.62 -6.61 -5.56
C ALA A 90 -17.47 -6.44 -4.30
N TYR A 91 -17.13 -5.50 -3.43
CA TYR A 91 -17.95 -5.14 -2.27
C TYR A 91 -19.35 -4.67 -2.70
N GLU A 92 -19.45 -3.72 -3.63
CA GLU A 92 -20.77 -3.23 -4.08
C GLU A 92 -21.63 -4.34 -4.69
N LYS A 93 -21.01 -5.28 -5.37
CA LYS A 93 -21.73 -6.40 -5.98
C LYS A 93 -22.28 -7.40 -4.98
N ASN A 94 -21.54 -7.76 -3.95
CA ASN A 94 -21.95 -8.70 -2.91
C ASN A 94 -21.31 -8.38 -1.55
N PRO A 95 -21.85 -7.37 -0.82
CA PRO A 95 -21.25 -6.92 0.44
C PRO A 95 -21.13 -8.03 1.49
N GLN A 96 -22.12 -8.92 1.58
CA GLN A 96 -22.11 -9.97 2.60
C GLN A 96 -21.03 -11.02 2.34
N ALA A 97 -20.92 -11.53 1.11
CA ALA A 97 -19.89 -12.51 0.75
C ALA A 97 -18.48 -11.89 0.89
N PHE A 98 -18.33 -10.64 0.47
CA PHE A 98 -17.09 -9.88 0.61
C PHE A 98 -16.65 -9.78 2.08
N MET A 99 -17.54 -9.33 2.97
CA MET A 99 -17.22 -9.17 4.39
C MET A 99 -16.98 -10.51 5.11
N ASN A 100 -17.68 -11.58 4.71
CA ASN A 100 -17.46 -12.92 5.25
C ASN A 100 -16.08 -13.46 4.87
N GLU A 101 -15.63 -13.22 3.64
CA GLU A 101 -14.29 -13.64 3.20
C GLU A 101 -13.20 -12.86 3.94
N LEU A 102 -13.37 -11.55 4.15
CA LEU A 102 -12.42 -10.76 4.95
C LEU A 102 -12.29 -11.29 6.38
N GLU A 103 -13.39 -11.63 7.03
CA GLU A 103 -13.39 -12.21 8.37
C GLU A 103 -12.71 -13.58 8.40
N GLN A 104 -12.95 -14.43 7.39
CA GLN A 104 -12.28 -15.73 7.26
C GLN A 104 -10.75 -15.55 7.14
N VAL A 105 -10.31 -14.61 6.31
CA VAL A 105 -8.89 -14.28 6.13
C VAL A 105 -8.27 -13.80 7.43
N ALA A 106 -8.93 -12.87 8.13
CA ALA A 106 -8.45 -12.34 9.40
C ALA A 106 -8.34 -13.43 10.49
N ASN A 107 -9.35 -14.28 10.63
CA ASN A 107 -9.33 -15.41 11.59
C ASN A 107 -8.20 -16.40 11.32
N LEU A 108 -7.93 -16.72 10.04
CA LEU A 108 -6.83 -17.60 9.67
C LEU A 108 -5.47 -16.92 9.88
N ALA A 109 -5.37 -15.64 9.57
CA ALA A 109 -4.16 -14.86 9.84
C ALA A 109 -3.84 -14.81 11.34
N ASP A 110 -4.84 -14.63 12.20
CA ASP A 110 -4.70 -14.73 13.66
C ASP A 110 -4.23 -16.13 14.09
N LYS A 111 -4.86 -17.17 13.55
CA LYS A 111 -4.49 -18.59 13.81
C LYS A 111 -3.02 -18.87 13.50
N TYR A 112 -2.51 -18.34 12.38
CA TYR A 112 -1.13 -18.61 11.92
C TYR A 112 -0.12 -17.54 12.36
N GLY A 113 -0.56 -16.45 13.01
CA GLY A 113 0.30 -15.35 13.44
C GLY A 113 0.90 -14.57 12.26
N ILE A 114 0.15 -14.41 11.16
CA ILE A 114 0.56 -13.72 9.94
C ILE A 114 -0.07 -12.33 9.91
N LYS A 115 0.72 -11.29 9.64
CA LYS A 115 0.23 -9.92 9.53
C LYS A 115 -0.40 -9.66 8.16
N VAL A 116 -1.57 -9.04 8.13
CA VAL A 116 -2.31 -8.76 6.89
C VAL A 116 -2.44 -7.26 6.67
N LEU A 117 -2.02 -6.79 5.51
CA LEU A 117 -2.37 -5.49 4.95
C LEU A 117 -3.53 -5.69 3.96
N TYR A 118 -4.62 -4.99 4.17
CA TYR A 118 -5.77 -5.01 3.28
C TYR A 118 -5.64 -3.91 2.25
N ASP A 119 -5.58 -4.27 0.97
CA ASP A 119 -5.31 -3.38 -0.15
C ASP A 119 -6.55 -3.16 -1.02
N ASN A 120 -7.07 -1.93 -1.08
CA ASN A 120 -8.09 -1.57 -2.05
C ASN A 120 -7.46 -1.46 -3.44
N HIS A 121 -7.50 -2.57 -4.15
CA HIS A 121 -6.80 -2.74 -5.40
C HIS A 121 -7.61 -2.23 -6.60
N GLN A 122 -6.90 -1.67 -7.56
CA GLN A 122 -7.44 -1.35 -8.86
C GLN A 122 -6.46 -1.79 -9.96
N TRP A 123 -7.00 -2.07 -11.14
CA TRP A 123 -6.25 -2.29 -12.36
C TRP A 123 -7.08 -1.82 -13.54
N HIS A 124 -6.56 -0.89 -14.32
CA HIS A 124 -7.29 -0.22 -15.41
C HIS A 124 -8.58 0.48 -14.94
N THR A 125 -8.53 1.08 -13.75
CA THR A 125 -9.56 1.92 -13.13
C THR A 125 -10.84 1.17 -12.73
N SER A 126 -11.55 0.54 -13.67
CA SER A 126 -12.86 -0.09 -13.43
C SER A 126 -13.24 -1.05 -14.55
N SER A 127 -14.05 -2.07 -14.22
CA SER A 127 -14.68 -2.93 -15.21
C SER A 127 -15.72 -2.20 -16.09
N TRP A 128 -16.19 -1.04 -15.67
CA TRP A 128 -17.03 -0.17 -16.48
C TRP A 128 -16.27 0.40 -17.68
N LEU A 129 -15.09 0.91 -17.47
CA LEU A 129 -14.27 1.52 -18.53
C LEU A 129 -13.58 0.51 -19.42
N GLU A 130 -13.23 -0.65 -18.89
CA GLU A 130 -12.55 -1.71 -19.62
C GLU A 130 -12.97 -3.08 -19.10
N LYS A 131 -13.43 -3.96 -19.98
CA LYS A 131 -13.96 -5.30 -19.63
C LYS A 131 -13.03 -6.13 -18.72
N ARG A 132 -11.71 -5.93 -18.79
CA ARG A 132 -10.73 -6.57 -17.92
C ARG A 132 -10.28 -5.71 -16.75
N GLY A 133 -10.71 -4.45 -16.71
CA GLY A 133 -10.46 -3.54 -15.62
C GLY A 133 -11.17 -3.97 -14.34
N THR A 134 -10.75 -3.40 -13.24
CA THR A 134 -11.37 -3.58 -11.92
C THR A 134 -10.92 -2.50 -10.96
N GLY A 135 -11.69 -2.24 -9.92
CA GLY A 135 -11.35 -1.27 -8.87
C GLY A 135 -12.54 -0.43 -8.44
N PHE A 136 -12.79 0.63 -9.18
CA PHE A 136 -13.90 1.53 -8.86
C PHE A 136 -15.24 0.99 -9.34
N PRO A 137 -16.29 1.07 -8.51
CA PRO A 137 -17.60 0.51 -8.82
C PRO A 137 -18.32 1.28 -9.92
N ALA A 138 -19.23 0.57 -10.61
CA ALA A 138 -20.04 1.13 -11.71
C ALA A 138 -20.88 2.33 -11.28
N SER A 139 -21.31 2.40 -10.02
CA SER A 139 -22.07 3.50 -9.43
C SER A 139 -21.41 4.88 -9.59
N LEU A 140 -20.08 4.94 -9.72
CA LEU A 140 -19.34 6.19 -9.96
C LEU A 140 -19.32 6.65 -11.42
N PHE A 141 -19.79 5.81 -12.35
CA PHE A 141 -19.73 6.07 -13.79
C PHE A 141 -21.13 6.21 -14.41
N GLU A 142 -22.10 5.44 -13.93
CA GLU A 142 -23.43 5.31 -14.54
C GLU A 142 -24.15 6.64 -14.71
N ASN A 143 -24.11 7.52 -13.70
CA ASN A 143 -24.74 8.85 -13.75
C ASN A 143 -24.07 9.81 -14.72
N ASN A 144 -22.84 9.54 -15.12
CA ASN A 144 -22.04 10.34 -16.03
C ASN A 144 -21.60 9.52 -17.25
N SER A 145 -22.42 8.56 -17.68
CA SER A 145 -22.10 7.65 -18.79
C SER A 145 -21.87 8.34 -20.14
N GLN A 146 -22.35 9.56 -20.33
CA GLN A 146 -22.01 10.39 -21.49
C GLN A 146 -20.57 10.90 -21.42
N LYS A 147 -20.07 11.23 -20.22
CA LYS A 147 -18.70 11.71 -19.98
C LYS A 147 -17.71 10.55 -19.89
N TYR A 148 -18.12 9.45 -19.27
CA TYR A 148 -17.32 8.24 -19.09
C TYR A 148 -18.04 7.03 -19.70
N PRO A 149 -18.04 6.88 -21.03
CA PRO A 149 -18.75 5.81 -21.70
C PRO A 149 -18.22 4.43 -21.28
N LYS A 150 -19.13 3.46 -21.22
CA LYS A 150 -18.76 2.08 -20.95
C LYS A 150 -17.83 1.55 -22.06
N ASP A 151 -16.87 0.70 -21.70
CA ASP A 151 -15.88 0.10 -22.62
C ASP A 151 -15.05 1.13 -23.40
N SER A 152 -14.84 2.33 -22.86
CA SER A 152 -14.12 3.44 -23.50
C SER A 152 -12.62 3.47 -23.20
N GLY A 153 -12.13 2.56 -22.35
CA GLY A 153 -10.73 2.42 -21.99
C GLY A 153 -10.39 2.95 -20.59
N GLY A 154 -9.87 2.06 -19.74
CA GLY A 154 -9.55 2.33 -18.34
C GLY A 154 -8.06 2.38 -18.01
N LYS A 155 -7.19 2.11 -19.01
CA LYS A 155 -5.72 2.12 -18.81
C LYS A 155 -5.19 3.52 -18.62
N GLU A 156 -4.13 3.62 -17.85
CA GLU A 156 -3.32 4.82 -17.77
C GLU A 156 -2.99 5.37 -19.16
N GLY A 157 -3.07 6.69 -19.31
CA GLY A 157 -2.82 7.36 -20.58
C GLY A 157 -3.96 7.34 -21.60
N GLN A 158 -5.03 6.53 -21.40
CA GLN A 158 -6.19 6.55 -22.30
C GLN A 158 -7.09 7.76 -22.02
N PRO A 159 -7.68 8.39 -23.04
CA PRO A 159 -8.36 9.69 -22.90
C PRO A 159 -9.44 9.72 -21.83
N VAL A 160 -10.30 8.69 -21.75
CA VAL A 160 -11.39 8.64 -20.76
C VAL A 160 -10.85 8.35 -19.36
N ALA A 161 -9.87 7.47 -19.22
CA ALA A 161 -9.21 7.24 -17.94
C ALA A 161 -8.53 8.51 -17.41
N LYS A 162 -7.80 9.24 -18.28
CA LYS A 162 -7.21 10.55 -17.92
C LYS A 162 -8.25 11.54 -17.41
N LEU A 163 -9.35 11.66 -18.12
CA LEU A 163 -10.44 12.56 -17.75
C LEU A 163 -11.03 12.16 -16.40
N TRP A 164 -11.31 10.87 -16.22
CA TRP A 164 -11.91 10.35 -14.98
C TRP A 164 -10.97 10.55 -13.79
N TRP A 165 -9.68 10.24 -13.90
CA TRP A 165 -8.72 10.42 -12.82
C TRP A 165 -8.49 11.91 -12.51
N SER A 166 -8.52 12.80 -13.51
CA SER A 166 -8.47 14.24 -13.25
C SER A 166 -9.67 14.71 -12.44
N ASP A 167 -10.89 14.30 -12.84
CA ASP A 167 -12.11 14.63 -12.12
C ASP A 167 -12.16 14.00 -10.72
N PHE A 168 -11.60 12.80 -10.57
CA PHE A 168 -11.48 12.14 -9.26
C PHE A 168 -10.57 12.93 -8.32
N TRP A 169 -9.41 13.37 -8.80
CA TRP A 169 -8.48 14.19 -8.01
C TRP A 169 -9.03 15.58 -7.71
N ASP A 170 -9.91 16.11 -8.53
CA ASP A 170 -10.62 17.37 -8.29
C ASP A 170 -11.83 17.23 -7.34
N GLY A 171 -12.13 16.01 -6.86
CA GLY A 171 -13.28 15.71 -5.99
C GLY A 171 -14.64 15.92 -6.69
N SER A 172 -14.67 15.93 -8.00
CA SER A 172 -15.87 16.24 -8.78
C SER A 172 -16.71 15.02 -9.14
N ILE A 173 -16.18 13.81 -8.97
CA ILE A 173 -16.92 12.55 -9.21
C ILE A 173 -17.99 12.37 -8.12
N LYS A 174 -19.21 12.05 -8.56
CA LYS A 174 -20.35 11.74 -7.69
C LYS A 174 -20.85 10.33 -7.96
N ASP A 175 -21.23 9.62 -6.89
CA ASP A 175 -21.96 8.35 -7.01
C ASP A 175 -23.43 8.52 -7.45
N ALA A 176 -24.16 7.42 -7.59
CA ALA A 176 -25.55 7.43 -8.01
C ALA A 176 -26.48 8.19 -7.05
N GLN A 177 -26.09 8.42 -5.81
CA GLN A 177 -26.82 9.17 -4.78
C GLN A 177 -26.39 10.63 -4.70
N GLY A 178 -25.43 11.06 -5.53
CA GLY A 178 -24.89 12.42 -5.53
C GLY A 178 -23.83 12.68 -4.46
N LYS A 179 -23.39 11.64 -3.74
CA LYS A 179 -22.29 11.72 -2.78
C LYS A 179 -20.97 11.74 -3.55
N ASP A 180 -19.99 12.54 -3.08
CA ASP A 180 -18.67 12.55 -3.71
C ASP A 180 -17.93 11.22 -3.52
N ALA A 181 -17.09 10.89 -4.50
CA ALA A 181 -16.42 9.61 -4.57
C ALA A 181 -15.43 9.39 -3.41
N TRP A 182 -14.79 10.44 -2.89
CA TRP A 182 -13.88 10.32 -1.75
C TRP A 182 -14.64 9.93 -0.48
N THR A 183 -15.78 10.59 -0.21
CA THR A 183 -16.66 10.23 0.91
C THR A 183 -17.22 8.81 0.76
N SER A 184 -17.62 8.41 -0.45
CA SER A 184 -18.10 7.05 -0.71
C SER A 184 -17.03 5.99 -0.48
N LEU A 185 -15.77 6.28 -0.88
CA LEU A 185 -14.61 5.42 -0.59
C LEU A 185 -14.30 5.37 0.92
N ALA A 186 -14.37 6.52 1.60
CA ALA A 186 -14.19 6.56 3.06
C ALA A 186 -15.24 5.71 3.78
N ASP A 187 -16.50 5.78 3.37
CA ASP A 187 -17.58 4.97 3.94
C ASP A 187 -17.41 3.46 3.66
N PHE A 188 -16.89 3.09 2.50
CA PHE A 188 -16.49 1.71 2.23
C PHE A 188 -15.38 1.27 3.20
N TRP A 189 -14.31 2.06 3.31
CA TRP A 189 -13.20 1.75 4.22
C TRP A 189 -13.62 1.69 5.69
N LYS A 190 -14.50 2.58 6.16
CA LYS A 190 -15.02 2.54 7.53
C LYS A 190 -15.67 1.20 7.86
N LYS A 191 -16.40 0.61 6.90
CA LYS A 191 -17.01 -0.73 7.08
C LYS A 191 -15.95 -1.82 7.18
N VAL A 192 -14.92 -1.77 6.31
CA VAL A 192 -13.81 -2.71 6.32
C VAL A 192 -13.01 -2.60 7.63
N VAL A 193 -12.65 -1.38 8.04
CA VAL A 193 -11.92 -1.11 9.29
C VAL A 193 -12.72 -1.60 10.50
N THR A 194 -14.00 -1.24 10.61
CA THR A 194 -14.88 -1.68 11.72
C THR A 194 -14.93 -3.21 11.84
N LYS A 195 -14.85 -3.92 10.72
CA LYS A 195 -14.85 -5.39 10.70
C LYS A 195 -13.53 -5.99 11.15
N LEU A 196 -12.40 -5.37 10.81
CA LEU A 196 -11.09 -6.00 10.84
C LEU A 196 -10.14 -5.46 11.93
N ASP A 197 -10.40 -4.27 12.47
CA ASP A 197 -9.44 -3.58 13.35
C ASP A 197 -9.17 -4.32 14.65
N GLY A 198 -10.15 -5.08 15.14
CA GLY A 198 -10.03 -5.89 16.35
C GLY A 198 -9.13 -7.13 16.21
N HIS A 199 -8.76 -7.53 15.00
CA HIS A 199 -7.90 -8.68 14.77
C HIS A 199 -6.42 -8.33 15.02
N PRO A 200 -5.69 -9.09 15.88
CA PRO A 200 -4.27 -8.87 16.12
C PRO A 200 -3.39 -9.03 14.87
N SER A 201 -3.85 -9.82 13.90
CA SER A 201 -3.19 -10.01 12.60
C SER A 201 -3.33 -8.81 11.67
N THR A 202 -4.31 -7.94 11.84
CA THR A 202 -4.48 -6.75 11.00
C THR A 202 -3.29 -5.82 11.20
N PHE A 203 -2.47 -5.69 10.15
CA PHE A 203 -1.34 -4.77 10.09
C PHE A 203 -1.80 -3.37 9.68
N GLY A 204 -2.64 -3.26 8.66
CA GLY A 204 -3.09 -1.97 8.17
C GLY A 204 -3.94 -2.03 6.92
N TYR A 205 -4.14 -0.84 6.32
CA TYR A 205 -5.05 -0.60 5.21
C TYR A 205 -4.36 0.25 4.13
N GLU A 206 -4.30 -0.25 2.90
CA GLU A 206 -3.81 0.50 1.74
C GLU A 206 -4.98 1.19 1.06
N ILE A 207 -5.01 2.52 1.14
CA ILE A 207 -6.15 3.37 0.76
C ILE A 207 -6.61 3.06 -0.67
N LEU A 208 -5.65 3.05 -1.61
CA LEU A 208 -5.91 2.83 -3.03
C LEU A 208 -4.60 2.43 -3.72
N SER A 209 -4.58 1.24 -4.30
CA SER A 209 -3.40 0.73 -5.00
C SER A 209 -3.18 1.46 -6.31
N GLU A 210 -1.95 1.87 -6.55
CA GLU A 210 -1.43 2.39 -7.81
C GLU A 210 -2.35 3.40 -8.52
N PRO A 211 -2.77 4.50 -7.85
CA PRO A 211 -3.59 5.53 -8.46
C PRO A 211 -2.88 6.17 -9.64
N HIS A 212 -3.62 6.48 -10.72
CA HIS A 212 -3.04 7.09 -11.90
C HIS A 212 -2.71 8.57 -11.69
N VAL A 213 -1.56 8.97 -12.20
CA VAL A 213 -1.11 10.37 -12.26
C VAL A 213 -0.93 10.74 -13.72
N GLU A 214 -1.68 11.72 -14.20
CA GLU A 214 -1.75 12.08 -15.61
C GLU A 214 -1.08 13.45 -15.91
N SER A 215 -0.87 14.28 -14.87
CA SER A 215 -0.24 15.60 -14.99
C SER A 215 0.45 16.01 -13.68
N SER A 216 1.40 16.93 -13.77
CA SER A 216 2.22 17.37 -12.62
C SER A 216 1.46 18.17 -11.56
N ASP A 217 0.32 18.72 -11.87
CA ASP A 217 -0.53 19.44 -10.92
C ASP A 217 -1.36 18.52 -10.02
N GLN A 218 -1.39 17.22 -10.33
CA GLN A 218 -2.17 16.25 -9.54
C GLN A 218 -1.47 15.78 -8.26
N TRP A 219 -0.17 15.98 -8.10
CA TRP A 219 0.57 15.48 -6.94
C TRP A 219 0.02 16.00 -5.61
N GLU A 220 -0.28 17.29 -5.52
CA GLU A 220 -0.87 17.89 -4.31
C GLU A 220 -2.34 17.46 -4.10
N LYS A 221 -3.09 17.27 -5.19
CA LYS A 221 -4.47 16.80 -5.12
C LYS A 221 -4.54 15.37 -4.58
N ILE A 222 -3.58 14.51 -4.95
CA ILE A 222 -3.43 13.16 -4.41
C ILE A 222 -3.09 13.22 -2.92
N GLY A 223 -2.21 14.15 -2.50
CA GLY A 223 -1.92 14.39 -1.09
C GLY A 223 -3.16 14.82 -0.28
N ASN A 224 -4.00 15.68 -0.85
CA ASN A 224 -5.27 16.08 -0.25
C ASN A 224 -6.24 14.89 -0.11
N PHE A 225 -6.34 14.05 -1.14
CA PHE A 225 -7.13 12.80 -1.09
C PHE A 225 -6.60 11.85 -0.02
N ASN A 226 -5.29 11.59 0.00
CA ASN A 226 -4.68 10.72 1.00
C ASN A 226 -4.88 11.26 2.42
N SER A 227 -4.77 12.59 2.61
CA SER A 227 -5.06 13.24 3.90
C SER A 227 -6.51 13.04 4.31
N PHE A 228 -7.46 13.31 3.40
CA PHE A 228 -8.88 13.14 3.66
C PHE A 228 -9.21 11.71 4.11
N ILE A 229 -8.79 10.70 3.35
CA ILE A 229 -9.07 9.30 3.72
C ILE A 229 -8.36 8.91 5.02
N THR A 230 -7.10 9.33 5.21
CA THR A 230 -6.37 9.04 6.45
C THR A 230 -7.08 9.61 7.67
N ASP A 231 -7.52 10.86 7.63
CA ASP A 231 -8.20 11.51 8.74
C ASP A 231 -9.55 10.84 9.05
N GLU A 232 -10.31 10.47 8.01
CA GLU A 232 -11.57 9.72 8.16
C GLU A 232 -11.35 8.36 8.86
N LEU A 233 -10.25 7.67 8.55
CA LEU A 233 -9.96 6.36 9.14
C LEU A 233 -9.32 6.45 10.53
N ARG A 234 -8.55 7.49 10.83
CA ARG A 234 -7.92 7.67 12.15
C ARG A 234 -8.90 7.76 13.31
N SER A 235 -10.14 8.13 13.05
CA SER A 235 -11.21 8.07 14.05
C SER A 235 -11.57 6.64 14.50
N LEU A 236 -11.18 5.62 13.72
CA LEU A 236 -11.53 4.21 13.92
C LEU A 236 -10.33 3.31 14.19
N THR A 237 -9.12 3.68 13.78
CA THR A 237 -7.96 2.79 13.84
C THR A 237 -6.65 3.54 14.08
N ASN A 238 -5.76 2.89 14.86
CA ASN A 238 -4.35 3.27 14.98
C ASN A 238 -3.44 2.36 14.15
N LYS A 239 -3.99 1.44 13.34
CA LYS A 239 -3.22 0.57 12.46
C LYS A 239 -2.55 1.37 11.35
N THR A 240 -1.58 0.76 10.68
CA THR A 240 -0.87 1.38 9.56
C THR A 240 -1.82 1.76 8.44
N ILE A 241 -1.72 2.99 7.95
CA ILE A 241 -2.38 3.43 6.72
C ILE A 241 -1.32 3.57 5.63
N VAL A 242 -1.59 2.97 4.48
CA VAL A 242 -0.64 2.94 3.37
C VAL A 242 -1.22 3.73 2.21
N TYR A 243 -0.48 4.73 1.75
CA TYR A 243 -0.76 5.40 0.49
C TYR A 243 0.18 4.90 -0.60
N SER A 244 -0.26 4.94 -1.83
CA SER A 244 0.39 4.27 -2.95
C SER A 244 0.48 5.17 -4.17
N MET A 245 1.38 4.84 -5.09
CA MET A 245 1.42 5.43 -6.41
C MET A 245 1.48 4.36 -7.50
N ASN A 246 0.92 4.67 -8.65
CA ASN A 246 1.23 3.96 -9.88
C ASN A 246 2.67 4.28 -10.28
N VAL A 247 3.39 3.28 -10.74
CA VAL A 247 4.74 3.46 -11.26
C VAL A 247 4.64 3.85 -12.73
N PRO A 248 4.68 5.15 -13.06
CA PRO A 248 4.67 5.55 -14.46
C PRO A 248 5.90 5.00 -15.15
N VAL A 249 5.68 4.56 -16.35
CA VAL A 249 6.69 3.88 -17.14
C VAL A 249 7.73 4.86 -17.67
N ASP A 250 7.45 6.16 -17.66
CA ASP A 250 8.34 7.20 -18.19
C ASP A 250 8.74 8.21 -17.10
N LEU A 251 10.01 8.22 -16.73
CA LEU A 251 10.58 9.18 -15.77
C LEU A 251 10.64 10.62 -16.32
N LYS A 252 10.40 10.83 -17.61
CA LYS A 252 10.50 12.12 -18.30
C LYS A 252 9.16 12.67 -18.81
N GLY A 253 8.07 12.00 -18.48
CA GLY A 253 6.74 12.37 -18.93
C GLY A 253 6.20 13.68 -18.34
N PRO A 254 5.01 14.11 -18.75
CA PRO A 254 4.37 15.36 -18.30
C PRO A 254 4.07 15.38 -16.81
N ILE A 255 4.14 14.25 -16.13
CA ILE A 255 3.87 14.08 -14.71
C ILE A 255 5.00 14.60 -13.81
N GLN A 256 6.20 14.82 -14.34
CA GLN A 256 7.38 15.25 -13.59
C GLN A 256 7.63 14.40 -12.34
N LEU A 257 7.92 13.12 -12.56
CA LEU A 257 8.21 12.18 -11.49
C LEU A 257 9.55 12.52 -10.82
N THR A 258 9.48 13.13 -9.64
CA THR A 258 10.63 13.51 -8.80
C THR A 258 10.36 13.14 -7.34
N PRO A 259 11.39 13.01 -6.49
CA PRO A 259 11.19 12.76 -5.06
C PRO A 259 10.31 13.81 -4.38
N GLU A 260 10.46 15.08 -4.75
CA GLU A 260 9.69 16.19 -4.21
C GLU A 260 8.22 16.13 -4.59
N ASN A 261 7.91 15.74 -5.82
CA ASN A 261 6.53 15.53 -6.26
C ASN A 261 5.92 14.30 -5.60
N LEU A 262 6.66 13.20 -5.48
CA LEU A 262 6.21 12.03 -4.72
C LEU A 262 5.91 12.37 -3.26
N ALA A 263 6.74 13.20 -2.63
CA ALA A 263 6.55 13.64 -1.26
C ALA A 263 5.24 14.42 -1.05
N LYS A 264 4.74 15.13 -2.08
CA LYS A 264 3.46 15.85 -2.03
C LYS A 264 2.23 14.93 -1.89
N MET A 265 2.38 13.64 -2.23
CA MET A 265 1.29 12.65 -2.08
C MET A 265 1.07 12.24 -0.63
N ALA A 266 2.02 12.50 0.24
CA ALA A 266 1.94 12.07 1.63
C ALA A 266 0.77 12.75 2.37
N PRO A 267 0.00 12.01 3.18
CA PRO A 267 -1.04 12.62 4.00
C PRO A 267 -0.42 13.57 5.05
N THR A 268 -1.20 14.54 5.50
CA THR A 268 -0.79 15.48 6.55
C THR A 268 -0.65 14.82 7.92
N ASN A 269 -1.54 13.88 8.24
CA ASN A 269 -1.42 13.04 9.44
C ASN A 269 -0.38 11.95 9.19
N LYS A 270 0.71 11.97 9.96
CA LYS A 270 1.87 11.09 9.81
C LYS A 270 1.89 9.91 10.78
N GLU A 271 0.87 9.75 11.59
CA GLU A 271 0.82 8.66 12.56
C GLU A 271 0.63 7.32 11.86
N ASN A 272 1.57 6.40 12.04
CA ASN A 272 1.53 5.04 11.46
C ASN A 272 1.20 5.02 9.96
N VAL A 273 1.90 5.84 9.17
CA VAL A 273 1.73 5.93 7.72
C VAL A 273 2.93 5.30 7.01
N MET A 274 2.69 4.61 5.90
CA MET A 274 3.74 4.09 5.01
C MET A 274 3.47 4.46 3.56
N PHE A 275 4.54 4.62 2.79
CA PHE A 275 4.49 4.86 1.35
C PHE A 275 4.72 3.57 0.56
N LYS A 276 3.72 3.10 -0.18
CA LYS A 276 3.83 1.87 -1.00
C LYS A 276 4.27 2.17 -2.42
N VAL A 277 5.20 1.35 -2.89
CA VAL A 277 5.62 1.29 -4.30
C VAL A 277 5.68 -0.16 -4.78
N SER A 278 5.71 -0.35 -6.11
CA SER A 278 5.96 -1.63 -6.75
C SER A 278 7.34 -1.65 -7.40
N VAL A 279 8.09 -2.74 -7.21
CA VAL A 279 9.45 -2.92 -7.75
C VAL A 279 9.46 -4.18 -8.63
N TYR A 280 9.45 -3.98 -9.92
CA TYR A 280 9.56 -5.05 -10.91
C TYR A 280 10.94 -4.97 -11.57
N GLY A 281 11.74 -6.01 -11.41
CA GLY A 281 13.14 -6.04 -11.80
C GLY A 281 14.12 -5.73 -10.65
N ASN A 282 15.32 -6.28 -10.74
CA ASN A 282 16.34 -6.12 -9.71
C ASN A 282 16.93 -4.69 -9.73
N PRO A 283 16.77 -3.90 -8.65
CA PRO A 283 17.28 -2.54 -8.60
C PRO A 283 18.83 -2.45 -8.72
N ASP A 284 19.57 -3.50 -8.36
CA ASP A 284 21.04 -3.49 -8.43
C ASP A 284 21.59 -3.84 -9.81
N ARG A 285 20.79 -4.41 -10.70
CA ARG A 285 21.25 -4.92 -12.00
C ARG A 285 20.83 -4.06 -13.20
N ASP A 286 19.86 -3.19 -13.03
CA ASP A 286 19.34 -2.36 -14.11
C ASP A 286 19.39 -0.89 -13.68
N GLN A 287 20.14 -0.06 -14.40
CA GLN A 287 20.32 1.36 -14.09
C GLN A 287 18.97 2.11 -13.99
N TYR A 288 18.00 1.77 -14.81
CA TYR A 288 16.68 2.38 -14.79
C TYR A 288 15.91 2.01 -13.51
N GLN A 289 15.94 0.73 -13.12
CA GLN A 289 15.30 0.28 -11.88
C GLN A 289 15.99 0.89 -10.65
N LYS A 290 17.31 0.99 -10.67
CA LYS A 290 18.07 1.67 -9.61
C LYS A 290 17.67 3.13 -9.46
N GLN A 291 17.62 3.90 -10.55
CA GLN A 291 17.22 5.30 -10.50
C GLN A 291 15.81 5.49 -9.91
N ARG A 292 14.87 4.60 -10.26
CA ARG A 292 13.52 4.63 -9.70
C ARG A 292 13.52 4.28 -8.22
N PHE A 293 14.24 3.26 -7.82
CA PHE A 293 14.34 2.84 -6.43
C PHE A 293 14.97 3.93 -5.56
N ASP A 294 16.09 4.51 -6.01
CA ASP A 294 16.75 5.63 -5.34
C ASP A 294 15.80 6.85 -5.18
N MET A 295 14.96 7.11 -6.18
CA MET A 295 13.94 8.17 -6.12
C MET A 295 12.86 7.87 -5.07
N PHE A 296 12.41 6.63 -4.94
CA PHE A 296 11.44 6.24 -3.91
C PHE A 296 12.03 6.34 -2.51
N LEU A 297 13.27 5.89 -2.34
CA LEU A 297 14.00 6.05 -1.07
C LEU A 297 14.11 7.53 -0.69
N LYS A 298 14.44 8.38 -1.67
CA LYS A 298 14.54 9.83 -1.42
C LYS A 298 13.18 10.46 -1.07
N ALA A 299 12.10 10.05 -1.71
CA ALA A 299 10.75 10.50 -1.36
C ALA A 299 10.36 10.07 0.07
N SER A 300 10.67 8.85 0.45
CA SER A 300 10.49 8.33 1.83
C SER A 300 11.29 9.15 2.85
N GLU A 301 12.55 9.50 2.56
CA GLU A 301 13.35 10.40 3.41
C GLU A 301 12.71 11.79 3.57
N LEU A 302 12.20 12.37 2.48
CA LEU A 302 11.59 13.70 2.50
C LEU A 302 10.30 13.75 3.33
N THR A 303 9.53 12.67 3.33
CA THR A 303 8.26 12.60 4.05
C THR A 303 8.41 12.08 5.48
N GLY A 304 9.48 11.31 5.75
CA GLY A 304 9.63 10.52 6.97
C GLY A 304 8.75 9.26 7.00
N ASP A 305 8.02 8.96 5.94
CA ASP A 305 7.14 7.78 5.86
C ASP A 305 7.96 6.56 5.38
N PRO A 306 8.01 5.44 6.14
CA PRO A 306 8.72 4.25 5.71
C PRO A 306 8.23 3.71 4.38
N LEU A 307 9.15 3.21 3.56
CA LEU A 307 8.81 2.61 2.27
C LEU A 307 8.29 1.18 2.46
N TYR A 308 7.18 0.85 1.80
CA TYR A 308 6.62 -0.49 1.69
C TYR A 308 6.69 -0.97 0.24
N ILE A 309 7.37 -2.10 -0.02
CA ILE A 309 7.41 -2.72 -1.34
C ILE A 309 6.20 -3.65 -1.47
N GLY A 310 5.05 -3.09 -1.84
CA GLY A 310 3.77 -3.82 -1.86
C GLY A 310 3.67 -4.87 -2.96
N GLU A 311 4.48 -4.73 -4.01
CA GLU A 311 4.59 -5.70 -5.09
C GLU A 311 6.03 -5.80 -5.57
N TRP A 312 6.55 -7.02 -5.70
CA TRP A 312 7.85 -7.22 -6.32
C TRP A 312 7.99 -8.59 -6.97
N ASN A 313 8.71 -8.63 -8.07
CA ASN A 313 9.28 -9.81 -8.71
C ASN A 313 10.30 -9.37 -9.77
N ASN A 314 10.86 -10.30 -10.54
CA ASN A 314 11.84 -9.97 -11.57
C ASN A 314 11.21 -10.00 -12.99
N VAL A 315 10.05 -9.39 -13.17
CA VAL A 315 9.54 -9.04 -14.50
C VAL A 315 10.20 -7.75 -14.95
N VAL A 316 10.97 -7.80 -16.01
CA VAL A 316 11.61 -6.63 -16.61
C VAL A 316 10.92 -6.28 -17.94
N ARG A 317 10.62 -5.00 -18.11
CA ARG A 317 10.08 -4.47 -19.36
C ARG A 317 11.06 -3.48 -19.96
N THR A 318 11.28 -3.56 -21.28
CA THR A 318 12.10 -2.62 -22.02
C THR A 318 11.26 -1.87 -23.04
N GLN A 319 11.66 -0.65 -23.33
CA GLN A 319 10.99 0.16 -24.33
C GLN A 319 11.52 -0.20 -25.74
N VAL A 320 10.62 -0.65 -26.61
CA VAL A 320 10.92 -0.94 -28.02
C VAL A 320 9.99 -0.07 -28.87
N ASN A 321 10.56 0.84 -29.65
CA ASN A 321 9.80 1.79 -30.49
C ASN A 321 8.74 2.59 -29.71
N GLY A 322 9.07 3.02 -28.50
CA GLY A 322 8.15 3.77 -27.63
C GLY A 322 7.11 2.93 -26.89
N VAL A 323 7.09 1.62 -27.08
CA VAL A 323 6.14 0.70 -26.41
C VAL A 323 6.90 -0.18 -25.43
N PHE A 324 6.41 -0.25 -24.19
CA PHE A 324 6.98 -1.15 -23.18
C PHE A 324 6.54 -2.59 -23.42
N GLN A 325 7.53 -3.45 -23.61
CA GLN A 325 7.35 -4.87 -23.85
C GLN A 325 8.12 -5.67 -22.79
N LEU A 326 7.63 -6.88 -22.50
CA LEU A 326 8.36 -7.83 -21.68
C LEU A 326 9.73 -8.10 -22.31
N ASP A 327 10.78 -7.98 -21.51
CA ASP A 327 12.14 -8.40 -21.90
C ASP A 327 12.39 -9.81 -21.33
N PRO A 328 12.22 -10.87 -22.12
CA PRO A 328 12.38 -12.23 -21.65
C PRO A 328 13.85 -12.57 -21.32
N ALA A 329 14.82 -11.83 -21.88
CA ALA A 329 16.24 -12.05 -21.61
C ALA A 329 16.65 -11.52 -20.23
N LYS A 330 15.97 -10.49 -19.73
CA LYS A 330 16.21 -9.89 -18.42
C LYS A 330 15.23 -10.34 -17.34
N SER A 331 14.04 -10.79 -17.77
CA SER A 331 13.04 -11.34 -16.85
C SER A 331 13.37 -12.78 -16.51
N GLY A 332 13.00 -13.19 -15.32
CA GLY A 332 13.18 -14.55 -14.83
C GLY A 332 13.50 -14.54 -13.34
N LEU A 333 13.04 -15.55 -12.67
CA LEU A 333 13.27 -15.72 -11.23
C LEU A 333 13.98 -17.03 -11.00
N ASP A 334 15.13 -16.95 -10.37
CA ASP A 334 15.92 -18.04 -9.83
C ASP A 334 16.30 -17.74 -8.37
N GLN A 335 16.98 -18.65 -7.73
CA GLN A 335 17.41 -18.48 -6.34
C GLN A 335 18.28 -17.25 -6.17
N GLN A 336 19.27 -17.05 -7.05
CA GLN A 336 20.21 -15.93 -6.95
C GLN A 336 19.51 -14.59 -7.09
N THR A 337 18.58 -14.47 -8.03
CA THR A 337 17.82 -13.23 -8.26
C THR A 337 16.90 -12.94 -7.08
N THR A 338 16.24 -13.96 -6.53
CA THR A 338 15.36 -13.81 -5.36
C THR A 338 16.15 -13.37 -4.13
N ASP A 339 17.30 -13.99 -3.87
CA ASP A 339 18.21 -13.61 -2.80
C ASP A 339 18.66 -12.14 -2.94
N ALA A 340 19.07 -11.75 -4.14
CA ALA A 340 19.56 -10.39 -4.41
C ALA A 340 18.49 -9.32 -4.22
N MET A 341 17.24 -9.59 -4.64
CA MET A 341 16.14 -8.63 -4.45
C MET A 341 15.79 -8.44 -2.97
N LEU A 342 15.64 -9.52 -2.19
CA LEU A 342 15.38 -9.41 -0.76
C LEU A 342 16.56 -8.78 -0.01
N GLN A 343 17.81 -9.07 -0.42
CA GLN A 343 18.98 -8.44 0.18
C GLN A 343 19.01 -6.94 -0.10
N ALA A 344 18.71 -6.51 -1.32
CA ALA A 344 18.62 -5.09 -1.66
C ALA A 344 17.56 -4.36 -0.81
N PHE A 345 16.42 -4.98 -0.53
CA PHE A 345 15.42 -4.41 0.37
C PHE A 345 15.97 -4.28 1.80
N LYS A 346 16.59 -5.32 2.32
CA LYS A 346 17.20 -5.30 3.66
C LYS A 346 18.28 -4.23 3.80
N ASP A 347 19.19 -4.14 2.81
CA ASP A 347 20.31 -3.19 2.81
C ASP A 347 19.83 -1.72 2.76
N ASN A 348 18.63 -1.49 2.23
CA ASN A 348 17.99 -0.18 2.20
C ASN A 348 16.94 0.03 3.31
N ASN A 349 16.99 -0.78 4.38
CA ASN A 349 16.09 -0.68 5.54
C ASN A 349 14.60 -0.77 5.20
N ILE A 350 14.24 -1.49 4.14
CA ILE A 350 12.84 -1.77 3.82
C ILE A 350 12.32 -2.79 4.82
N THR A 351 11.36 -2.36 5.64
CA THR A 351 10.82 -3.17 6.73
C THR A 351 9.61 -4.00 6.35
N ALA A 352 9.05 -3.79 5.16
CA ALA A 352 7.88 -4.55 4.71
C ALA A 352 7.90 -4.75 3.19
N SER A 353 7.66 -5.99 2.74
CA SER A 353 7.56 -6.34 1.32
C SER A 353 6.63 -7.50 1.05
N ALA A 354 5.99 -7.53 -0.13
CA ALA A 354 5.11 -8.60 -0.58
C ALA A 354 5.42 -9.03 -2.02
N PHE A 355 5.71 -10.31 -2.20
CA PHE A 355 6.03 -10.90 -3.51
C PHE A 355 4.77 -11.00 -4.38
N TRP A 356 4.83 -10.59 -5.61
CA TRP A 356 3.79 -10.75 -6.62
C TRP A 356 4.03 -12.05 -7.41
N LYS A 357 3.26 -13.22 -7.24
CA LYS A 357 2.05 -13.24 -6.42
C LYS A 357 1.68 -14.65 -5.92
N TRP A 358 0.81 -14.70 -4.94
CA TRP A 358 0.12 -15.90 -4.46
C TRP A 358 -1.23 -16.02 -5.17
N ASP A 359 -1.28 -16.77 -6.26
CA ASP A 359 -2.47 -16.91 -7.09
C ASP A 359 -2.55 -18.32 -7.68
N TYR A 360 -3.72 -18.92 -7.65
CA TYR A 360 -3.98 -20.29 -8.13
C TYR A 360 -4.63 -20.32 -9.54
N HIS A 361 -4.98 -19.17 -10.10
CA HIS A 361 -5.78 -19.10 -11.33
C HIS A 361 -4.98 -18.90 -12.59
N ASP A 362 -3.83 -18.33 -12.48
CA ASP A 362 -3.08 -17.85 -13.64
C ASP A 362 -1.96 -18.85 -13.96
N ALA A 363 -2.22 -19.69 -14.94
CA ALA A 363 -1.22 -20.60 -15.49
C ALA A 363 -0.31 -19.95 -16.53
N ASN A 364 -0.58 -18.70 -16.94
CA ASN A 364 0.19 -18.02 -17.98
C ASN A 364 1.47 -17.42 -17.42
N THR A 365 2.58 -17.82 -17.96
CA THR A 365 3.90 -17.24 -17.69
C THR A 365 4.10 -15.93 -18.45
N PRO A 366 4.86 -14.96 -17.88
CA PRO A 366 5.59 -15.06 -16.64
C PRO A 366 4.78 -14.45 -15.46
N SER A 367 3.95 -15.25 -14.82
CA SER A 367 3.17 -14.79 -13.68
C SER A 367 3.89 -14.92 -12.34
N PHE A 368 4.97 -15.72 -12.26
CA PHE A 368 5.69 -16.08 -11.04
C PHE A 368 4.77 -16.54 -9.91
N ASN A 369 3.68 -17.25 -10.24
CA ASN A 369 2.76 -17.77 -9.25
C ASN A 369 3.48 -18.70 -8.29
N LEU A 370 3.32 -18.47 -6.98
CA LEU A 370 3.94 -19.26 -5.93
C LEU A 370 3.24 -20.59 -5.72
N ILE A 371 1.98 -20.69 -6.17
CA ILE A 371 1.16 -21.89 -6.06
C ILE A 371 0.45 -22.22 -7.37
N LEU A 372 0.01 -23.45 -7.49
CA LEU A 372 -0.87 -23.93 -8.55
C LEU A 372 -2.06 -24.66 -7.91
N ASN A 373 -3.23 -24.55 -8.51
CA ASN A 373 -4.36 -25.43 -8.20
C ASN A 373 -4.33 -26.63 -9.13
N GLN A 374 -4.08 -27.80 -8.57
CA GLN A 374 -4.08 -29.06 -9.30
C GLN A 374 -5.22 -29.93 -8.78
N ASN A 375 -6.34 -29.98 -9.52
CA ASN A 375 -7.54 -30.74 -9.15
C ASN A 375 -8.06 -30.48 -7.72
N GLY A 376 -8.10 -29.21 -7.31
CA GLY A 376 -8.57 -28.81 -5.98
C GLY A 376 -7.49 -28.85 -4.89
N THR A 377 -6.26 -29.27 -5.22
CA THR A 377 -5.13 -29.30 -4.29
C THR A 377 -4.19 -28.13 -4.62
N ILE A 378 -3.80 -27.39 -3.59
CA ILE A 378 -2.83 -26.30 -3.68
C ILE A 378 -1.42 -26.90 -3.64
N MET A 379 -0.66 -26.68 -4.72
CA MET A 379 0.71 -27.18 -4.88
C MET A 379 1.71 -26.04 -4.97
N PRO A 380 2.78 -26.03 -4.14
CA PRO A 380 3.86 -25.07 -4.28
C PRO A 380 4.60 -25.20 -5.62
N THR A 381 4.98 -24.06 -6.20
CA THR A 381 5.85 -24.00 -7.39
C THR A 381 7.32 -23.91 -7.02
N GLN A 382 8.19 -23.91 -8.04
CA GLN A 382 9.61 -23.66 -7.85
C GLN A 382 9.87 -22.24 -7.29
N TYR A 383 9.06 -21.24 -7.67
CA TYR A 383 9.17 -19.87 -7.17
C TYR A 383 8.88 -19.76 -5.66
N TYR A 384 7.95 -20.56 -5.15
CA TYR A 384 7.75 -20.72 -3.71
C TYR A 384 9.02 -21.21 -3.01
N THR A 385 9.70 -22.20 -3.59
CA THR A 385 10.95 -22.73 -3.03
C THR A 385 12.05 -21.66 -2.99
N TYR A 386 12.20 -20.89 -4.06
CA TYR A 386 13.15 -19.78 -4.10
C TYR A 386 12.85 -18.74 -3.03
N LEU A 387 11.60 -18.28 -2.93
CA LEU A 387 11.20 -17.29 -1.94
C LEU A 387 11.41 -17.80 -0.50
N LYS A 388 11.04 -19.04 -0.21
CA LYS A 388 11.27 -19.70 1.10
C LYS A 388 12.75 -19.71 1.49
N ASN A 389 13.61 -20.14 0.57
CA ASN A 389 15.05 -20.21 0.81
C ASN A 389 15.66 -18.82 1.01
N SER A 390 15.25 -17.84 0.19
CA SER A 390 15.73 -16.46 0.28
C SER A 390 15.27 -15.80 1.57
N ALA A 391 14.02 -15.99 2.00
CA ALA A 391 13.52 -15.47 3.27
C ALA A 391 14.31 -16.05 4.46
N ALA A 392 14.57 -17.36 4.46
CA ALA A 392 15.38 -17.99 5.51
C ALA A 392 16.83 -17.47 5.55
N LYS A 393 17.40 -17.13 4.40
CA LYS A 393 18.77 -16.60 4.28
C LYS A 393 18.86 -15.15 4.68
N VAL A 394 17.95 -14.32 4.21
CA VAL A 394 18.01 -12.85 4.38
C VAL A 394 17.43 -12.41 5.72
N TYR A 395 16.39 -13.09 6.19
CA TYR A 395 15.67 -12.80 7.43
C TYR A 395 15.65 -14.02 8.37
N PRO A 396 16.80 -14.52 8.85
CA PRO A 396 16.85 -15.74 9.68
C PRO A 396 16.02 -15.64 10.95
N ASP A 397 15.89 -14.44 11.53
CA ASP A 397 15.18 -14.20 12.79
C ASP A 397 13.66 -14.37 12.65
N LEU A 398 13.07 -14.24 11.45
CA LEU A 398 11.66 -14.53 11.23
C LEU A 398 11.33 -16.01 11.47
N ASN A 399 12.32 -16.90 11.29
CA ASN A 399 12.18 -18.33 11.55
C ASN A 399 12.42 -18.72 13.02
N ALA A 400 13.09 -17.86 13.81
CA ALA A 400 13.39 -18.14 15.21
C ALA A 400 12.20 -17.86 16.15
N GLN A 401 11.12 -17.24 15.66
CA GLN A 401 9.89 -16.94 16.42
C GLN A 401 8.83 -18.05 16.31
N LYS A 402 9.24 -19.25 15.94
CA LYS A 402 8.35 -20.46 15.86
C LYS A 402 8.12 -21.11 17.20
#